data_a262b018e160428b029862aab0a34241
#
_entry.id   a262b018e160428b029862aab0a34241
#
_cell.length_a   1.000
_cell.length_b   1.000
_cell.length_c   1.000
_cell.angle_alpha   90.00
_cell.angle_beta   90.00
_cell.angle_gamma   90.00
#
_symmetry.space_group_name_H-M   'P 1'
#
loop_
_entity.id
_entity.type
_entity.pdbx_description
1 polymer ?
#
loop_
_entity_poly.entity_id
_entity_poly.type
_entity_poly.pdbx_seq_one_letter_code
_entity_poly.pdbx_strand_id
1 'polypeptide(L)'
;MWNRIRKRWSDPVPEDGDYIYKTTDAGKTWKPLTNGLPDTKYTGRIGLAVAESNPNVLYAFVDNHEKKREPKKGELDSYGRLREIVVKGVEVYRSDDKGESWKKMSENNNFMERFCGTYGWVMGQIRVNPQDENCVYILGVPMAKSNNAGKTWKNFEP
;
A
#
# COMPACT_ATOMS: atom_id res chain seq x y z
N MET A 1 -4.68 -9.84 9.61
CA MET A 1 -5.83 -10.45 8.86
C MET A 1 -6.65 -9.29 8.34
N TRP A 2 -6.98 -9.29 7.08
CA TRP A 2 -7.76 -8.21 6.47
C TRP A 2 -9.24 -8.47 6.76
N ASN A 3 -9.84 -7.65 7.62
CA ASN A 3 -11.24 -7.74 7.98
C ASN A 3 -12.01 -6.61 7.28
N ARG A 4 -12.72 -6.95 6.20
CA ARG A 4 -13.48 -5.97 5.43
C ARG A 4 -14.89 -6.45 5.15
N ILE A 5 -15.86 -5.64 5.54
CA ILE A 5 -17.24 -5.78 5.08
C ILE A 5 -17.43 -4.87 3.86
N ARG A 6 -17.52 -5.47 2.68
CA ARG A 6 -17.87 -4.75 1.47
C ARG A 6 -19.38 -4.57 1.37
N LYS A 7 -19.84 -3.35 1.41
CA LYS A 7 -21.20 -3.03 0.94
C LYS A 7 -21.19 -2.99 -0.59
N ARG A 8 -22.21 -3.54 -1.22
CA ARG A 8 -22.43 -3.43 -2.66
C ARG A 8 -22.45 -1.95 -3.04
N TRP A 9 -21.64 -1.51 -4.02
CA TRP A 9 -21.55 -0.13 -4.51
C TRP A 9 -20.82 0.88 -3.59
N SER A 10 -20.10 0.48 -2.59
CA SER A 10 -19.23 1.37 -1.81
C SER A 10 -17.79 0.88 -1.83
N ASP A 11 -16.85 1.84 -1.79
CA ASP A 11 -15.47 1.49 -1.49
C ASP A 11 -15.41 0.91 -0.09
N PRO A 12 -14.62 -0.15 0.13
CA PRO A 12 -14.50 -0.74 1.44
C PRO A 12 -13.83 0.26 2.39
N VAL A 13 -14.42 0.45 3.55
CA VAL A 13 -13.85 1.27 4.63
C VAL A 13 -12.97 0.37 5.49
N PRO A 14 -11.76 0.78 5.88
CA PRO A 14 -10.95 0.04 6.84
C PRO A 14 -11.71 -0.09 8.15
N GLU A 15 -11.74 -1.30 8.69
CA GLU A 15 -12.10 -1.52 10.08
C GLU A 15 -10.81 -1.76 10.88
N ASP A 16 -10.80 -1.47 12.19
CA ASP A 16 -9.64 -1.58 13.04
C ASP A 16 -8.91 -2.92 12.87
N GLY A 17 -7.60 -2.88 12.67
CA GLY A 17 -6.75 -4.03 12.91
C GLY A 17 -6.01 -4.66 11.73
N ASP A 18 -5.87 -3.99 10.61
CA ASP A 18 -5.01 -4.49 9.55
C ASP A 18 -3.54 -4.19 9.85
N TYR A 19 -2.81 -5.21 10.33
CA TYR A 19 -1.41 -5.14 10.72
C TYR A 19 -0.55 -6.07 9.89
N ILE A 20 0.74 -5.73 9.79
CA ILE A 20 1.78 -6.69 9.43
C ILE A 20 2.19 -7.40 10.71
N TYR A 21 2.18 -8.72 10.68
CA TYR A 21 2.61 -9.55 11.82
C TYR A 21 3.86 -10.32 11.46
N LYS A 22 4.76 -10.47 12.42
CA LYS A 22 5.99 -11.25 12.32
C LYS A 22 6.01 -12.36 13.36
N THR A 23 6.45 -13.54 12.97
CA THR A 23 6.79 -14.65 13.85
C THR A 23 8.27 -14.98 13.72
N THR A 24 8.88 -15.43 14.81
CA THR A 24 10.26 -15.95 14.88
C THR A 24 10.32 -17.36 15.45
N ASP A 25 9.15 -17.96 15.72
CA ASP A 25 8.99 -19.27 16.37
C ASP A 25 8.08 -20.22 15.55
N ALA A 26 8.16 -20.13 14.22
CA ALA A 26 7.38 -20.94 13.29
C ALA A 26 5.86 -20.80 13.46
N GLY A 27 5.38 -19.59 13.78
CA GLY A 27 3.95 -19.28 13.86
C GLY A 27 3.29 -19.54 15.21
N LYS A 28 4.04 -19.90 16.25
CA LYS A 28 3.51 -20.08 17.59
C LYS A 28 3.09 -18.77 18.23
N THR A 29 3.91 -17.71 18.04
CA THR A 29 3.60 -16.35 18.48
C THR A 29 3.74 -15.36 17.32
N TRP A 30 2.98 -14.27 17.39
CA TRP A 30 2.95 -13.23 16.36
C TRP A 30 3.03 -11.85 17.00
N LYS A 31 3.99 -11.05 16.53
CA LYS A 31 4.19 -9.66 16.97
C LYS A 31 3.71 -8.71 15.88
N PRO A 32 2.85 -7.72 16.18
CA PRO A 32 2.50 -6.69 15.22
C PRO A 32 3.69 -5.77 14.95
N LEU A 33 3.87 -5.39 13.68
CA LEU A 33 4.89 -4.47 13.22
C LEU A 33 4.21 -3.15 12.87
N THR A 34 4.46 -2.10 13.67
CA THR A 34 3.79 -0.80 13.51
C THR A 34 4.78 0.36 13.34
N ASN A 35 6.06 0.14 13.66
CA ASN A 35 7.07 1.19 13.67
C ASN A 35 7.32 1.76 12.26
N GLY A 36 6.89 3.01 12.02
CA GLY A 36 7.03 3.70 10.74
C GLY A 36 5.92 3.42 9.72
N LEU A 37 4.95 2.57 10.03
CA LEU A 37 3.75 2.35 9.21
C LEU A 37 2.63 3.33 9.59
N PRO A 38 1.62 3.55 8.72
CA PRO A 38 0.47 4.37 9.06
C PRO A 38 -0.36 3.76 10.18
N ASP A 39 -1.18 4.60 10.82
CA ASP A 39 -2.14 4.17 11.83
C ASP A 39 -3.11 3.13 11.22
N THR A 40 -3.28 2.03 11.92
CA THR A 40 -4.04 0.86 11.45
C THR A 40 -5.50 1.15 11.14
N LYS A 41 -6.10 2.11 11.83
CA LYS A 41 -7.47 2.55 11.55
C LYS A 41 -7.68 3.11 10.13
N TYR A 42 -6.59 3.51 9.47
CA TYR A 42 -6.63 4.00 8.09
C TYR A 42 -6.05 3.01 7.09
N THR A 43 -5.53 1.88 7.56
CA THR A 43 -4.84 0.91 6.72
C THR A 43 -5.85 -0.04 6.09
N GLY A 44 -5.93 0.00 4.77
CA GLY A 44 -6.67 -0.97 3.98
C GLY A 44 -5.80 -2.18 3.62
N ARG A 45 -5.85 -2.61 2.37
CA ARG A 45 -5.05 -3.75 1.91
C ARG A 45 -3.56 -3.49 2.04
N ILE A 46 -2.84 -4.50 2.55
CA ILE A 46 -1.39 -4.52 2.59
C ILE A 46 -0.89 -5.63 1.66
N GLY A 47 -0.01 -5.27 0.73
CA GLY A 47 0.82 -6.20 -0.04
C GLY A 47 2.23 -6.22 0.53
N LEU A 48 2.85 -7.39 0.60
CA LEU A 48 4.22 -7.56 1.11
C LEU A 48 5.11 -8.25 0.08
N ALA A 49 6.37 -7.85 0.02
CA ALA A 49 7.41 -8.54 -0.73
C ALA A 49 8.75 -8.49 0.02
N VAL A 50 9.49 -9.57 -0.06
CA VAL A 50 10.87 -9.67 0.41
C VAL A 50 11.78 -9.58 -0.80
N ALA A 51 12.89 -8.85 -0.71
CA ALA A 51 13.91 -8.83 -1.75
C ALA A 51 14.75 -10.11 -1.69
N GLU A 52 14.76 -10.92 -2.76
CA GLU A 52 15.52 -12.16 -2.81
C GLU A 52 17.02 -11.89 -2.78
N SER A 53 17.48 -10.78 -3.41
CA SER A 53 18.89 -10.36 -3.39
C SER A 53 19.38 -9.94 -2.00
N ASN A 54 18.47 -9.53 -1.12
CA ASN A 54 18.79 -9.11 0.25
C ASN A 54 17.60 -9.34 1.18
N PRO A 55 17.51 -10.49 1.86
CA PRO A 55 16.35 -10.83 2.71
C PRO A 55 16.15 -9.93 3.94
N ASN A 56 17.03 -8.98 4.22
CA ASN A 56 16.79 -7.95 5.22
C ASN A 56 15.84 -6.86 4.71
N VAL A 57 15.75 -6.72 3.37
CA VAL A 57 14.94 -5.69 2.72
C VAL A 57 13.55 -6.23 2.42
N LEU A 58 12.55 -5.54 2.96
CA LEU A 58 11.15 -5.80 2.71
C LEU A 58 10.47 -4.54 2.17
N TYR A 59 9.41 -4.77 1.40
CA TYR A 59 8.53 -3.71 0.95
C TYR A 59 7.09 -3.99 1.35
N ALA A 60 6.39 -2.93 1.73
CA ALA A 60 4.96 -2.94 1.96
C ALA A 60 4.26 -1.95 1.02
N PHE A 61 3.27 -2.42 0.29
CA PHE A 61 2.27 -1.62 -0.41
C PHE A 61 1.09 -1.46 0.56
N VAL A 62 0.73 -0.24 0.89
CA VAL A 62 -0.34 0.05 1.84
C VAL A 62 -1.39 0.94 1.16
N ASP A 63 -2.64 0.48 1.14
CA ASP A 63 -3.79 1.29 0.75
C ASP A 63 -4.20 2.14 1.95
N ASN A 64 -3.81 3.43 1.94
CA ASN A 64 -3.99 4.35 3.07
C ASN A 64 -5.25 5.23 2.88
N HIS A 65 -6.26 5.00 3.71
CA HIS A 65 -7.53 5.72 3.72
C HIS A 65 -7.54 6.98 4.61
N GLU A 66 -6.38 7.36 5.16
CA GLU A 66 -6.28 8.60 5.91
C GLU A 66 -6.60 9.80 5.02
N LYS A 67 -7.44 10.71 5.53
CA LYS A 67 -7.83 11.91 4.81
C LYS A 67 -6.62 12.76 4.46
N LYS A 68 -6.47 13.08 3.18
CA LYS A 68 -5.44 13.98 2.65
C LYS A 68 -5.93 15.43 2.59
N ARG A 69 -7.14 15.62 2.10
CA ARG A 69 -7.78 16.94 1.94
C ARG A 69 -9.29 16.82 1.73
N GLU A 70 -9.97 17.95 1.77
CA GLU A 70 -11.34 18.02 1.26
C GLU A 70 -11.35 17.94 -0.28
N PRO A 71 -12.39 17.33 -0.87
CA PRO A 71 -12.58 17.36 -2.32
C PRO A 71 -12.87 18.78 -2.80
N LYS A 72 -12.48 19.07 -4.03
CA LYS A 72 -12.87 20.33 -4.70
C LYS A 72 -14.35 20.27 -5.05
N LYS A 73 -14.99 21.45 -5.19
CA LYS A 73 -16.39 21.53 -5.62
C LYS A 73 -16.59 20.81 -6.96
N GLY A 74 -17.45 19.82 -6.99
CA GLY A 74 -17.75 19.01 -8.17
C GLY A 74 -16.72 17.94 -8.48
N GLU A 75 -15.74 17.67 -7.60
CA GLU A 75 -14.77 16.58 -7.80
C GLU A 75 -15.47 15.22 -7.72
N LEU A 76 -15.24 14.40 -8.74
CA LEU A 76 -15.84 13.07 -8.85
C LEU A 76 -14.87 11.98 -8.43
N ASP A 77 -15.39 10.90 -7.88
CA ASP A 77 -14.66 9.66 -7.65
C ASP A 77 -14.47 8.87 -8.97
N SER A 78 -13.82 7.72 -8.91
CA SER A 78 -13.57 6.86 -10.08
C SER A 78 -14.84 6.22 -10.67
N TYR A 79 -15.98 6.34 -9.99
CA TYR A 79 -17.30 5.88 -10.45
C TYR A 79 -18.20 7.02 -10.96
N GLY A 80 -17.65 8.25 -11.04
CA GLY A 80 -18.40 9.43 -11.50
C GLY A 80 -19.37 10.01 -10.46
N ARG A 81 -19.25 9.66 -9.19
CA ARG A 81 -20.05 10.20 -8.08
C ARG A 81 -19.31 11.36 -7.40
N LEU A 82 -20.04 12.27 -6.79
CA LEU A 82 -19.40 13.32 -5.97
C LEU A 82 -18.54 12.68 -4.88
N ARG A 83 -17.29 13.10 -4.84
CA ARG A 83 -16.30 12.60 -3.88
C ARG A 83 -16.58 13.19 -2.51
N GLU A 84 -16.70 12.36 -1.49
CA GLU A 84 -16.92 12.80 -0.10
C GLU A 84 -15.61 13.11 0.62
N ILE A 85 -14.52 12.43 0.25
CA ILE A 85 -13.21 12.55 0.87
C ILE A 85 -12.10 12.27 -0.15
N VAL A 86 -10.97 12.94 -0.01
CA VAL A 86 -9.73 12.59 -0.73
C VAL A 86 -8.77 12.00 0.26
N VAL A 87 -8.41 10.73 0.04
CA VAL A 87 -7.49 9.96 0.88
C VAL A 87 -6.06 10.02 0.36
N LYS A 88 -5.09 9.60 1.18
CA LYS A 88 -3.68 9.53 0.77
C LYS A 88 -3.44 8.54 -0.37
N GLY A 89 -4.23 7.47 -0.43
CA GLY A 89 -4.12 6.44 -1.45
C GLY A 89 -2.98 5.47 -1.19
N VAL A 90 -2.34 5.00 -2.26
CA VAL A 90 -1.25 4.02 -2.12
C VAL A 90 0.00 4.66 -1.56
N GLU A 91 0.56 4.02 -0.55
CA GLU A 91 1.87 4.33 0.00
C GLU A 91 2.76 3.10 -0.04
N VAL A 92 4.02 3.30 -0.40
CA VAL A 92 5.03 2.24 -0.41
C VAL A 92 6.04 2.50 0.68
N TYR A 93 6.27 1.50 1.49
CA TYR A 93 7.21 1.50 2.61
C TYR A 93 8.31 0.48 2.35
N ARG A 94 9.52 0.79 2.83
CA ARG A 94 10.67 -0.11 2.84
C ARG A 94 11.15 -0.31 4.26
N SER A 95 11.51 -1.52 4.57
CA SER A 95 12.29 -1.91 5.75
C SER A 95 13.64 -2.43 5.29
N ASP A 96 14.71 -2.10 6.02
CA ASP A 96 16.07 -2.60 5.81
C ASP A 96 16.52 -3.53 6.97
N ASP A 97 15.60 -3.83 7.91
CA ASP A 97 15.86 -4.55 9.16
C ASP A 97 14.88 -5.70 9.42
N LYS A 98 14.48 -6.41 8.37
CA LYS A 98 13.53 -7.54 8.45
C LYS A 98 12.16 -7.15 9.03
N GLY A 99 11.72 -5.92 8.81
CA GLY A 99 10.40 -5.42 9.20
C GLY A 99 10.34 -4.80 10.60
N GLU A 100 11.44 -4.65 11.33
CA GLU A 100 11.41 -4.03 12.65
C GLU A 100 11.11 -2.53 12.59
N SER A 101 11.55 -1.86 11.52
CA SER A 101 11.19 -0.48 11.21
C SER A 101 10.90 -0.27 9.73
N TRP A 102 10.06 0.71 9.42
CA TRP A 102 9.60 1.00 8.08
C TRP A 102 9.76 2.47 7.76
N LYS A 103 10.24 2.74 6.55
CA LYS A 103 10.39 4.08 6.01
C LYS A 103 9.48 4.23 4.80
N LYS A 104 8.66 5.28 4.81
CA LYS A 104 7.88 5.64 3.63
C LYS A 104 8.81 6.08 2.50
N MET A 105 8.63 5.46 1.34
CA MET A 105 9.42 5.72 0.14
C MET A 105 8.67 6.59 -0.86
N SER A 106 7.40 6.30 -1.11
CA SER A 106 6.59 7.00 -2.11
C SER A 106 6.17 8.39 -1.67
N GLU A 107 6.07 9.31 -2.64
CA GLU A 107 5.42 10.60 -2.44
C GLU A 107 3.89 10.49 -2.56
N ASN A 108 3.15 11.33 -1.82
CA ASN A 108 1.70 11.43 -1.94
C ASN A 108 1.35 12.37 -3.11
N ASN A 109 1.39 11.85 -4.33
CA ASN A 109 1.03 12.56 -5.54
C ASN A 109 -0.27 12.01 -6.16
N ASN A 110 -0.76 12.65 -7.22
CA ASN A 110 -2.01 12.25 -7.87
C ASN A 110 -1.96 10.83 -8.47
N PHE A 111 -0.79 10.36 -8.86
CA PHE A 111 -0.61 9.00 -9.38
C PHE A 111 -0.87 7.98 -8.29
N MET A 112 -0.21 8.12 -7.13
CA MET A 112 -0.36 7.21 -5.99
C MET A 112 -1.76 7.29 -5.38
N GLU A 113 -2.36 8.48 -5.31
CA GLU A 113 -3.73 8.71 -4.82
C GLU A 113 -4.77 7.90 -5.63
N ARG A 114 -4.58 7.81 -6.94
CA ARG A 114 -5.54 7.15 -7.85
C ARG A 114 -5.23 5.68 -8.11
N PHE A 115 -4.08 5.20 -7.71
CA PHE A 115 -3.62 3.85 -8.06
C PHE A 115 -4.57 2.75 -7.56
N CYS A 116 -5.18 2.96 -6.38
CA CYS A 116 -6.22 2.08 -5.82
C CYS A 116 -7.66 2.57 -6.06
N GLY A 117 -7.84 3.49 -7.00
CA GLY A 117 -9.10 4.24 -7.18
C GLY A 117 -10.32 3.44 -7.63
N THR A 118 -10.16 2.19 -8.09
CA THR A 118 -11.28 1.31 -8.47
C THR A 118 -11.16 -0.04 -7.79
N TYR A 119 -10.39 -0.96 -8.39
CA TYR A 119 -10.17 -2.32 -7.87
C TYR A 119 -8.82 -2.50 -7.18
N GLY A 120 -8.05 -1.44 -6.97
CA GLY A 120 -6.76 -1.51 -6.32
C GLY A 120 -6.80 -2.13 -4.94
N TRP A 121 -7.89 -1.95 -4.21
CA TRP A 121 -8.16 -2.60 -2.94
C TRP A 121 -8.22 -4.14 -3.03
N VAL A 122 -8.53 -4.71 -4.18
CA VAL A 122 -8.49 -6.17 -4.43
C VAL A 122 -7.11 -6.60 -4.88
N MET A 123 -6.50 -5.81 -5.77
CA MET A 123 -5.32 -6.21 -6.55
C MET A 123 -4.00 -5.67 -6.00
N GLY A 124 -4.06 -4.80 -4.97
CA GLY A 124 -2.87 -4.16 -4.40
C GLY A 124 -1.80 -5.17 -4.00
N GLN A 125 -0.77 -5.27 -4.82
CA GLN A 125 0.37 -6.16 -4.64
C GLN A 125 1.67 -5.41 -4.92
N ILE A 126 2.75 -5.92 -4.37
CA ILE A 126 4.10 -5.44 -4.61
C ILE A 126 5.01 -6.62 -4.94
N ARG A 127 5.96 -6.40 -5.83
CA ARG A 127 7.00 -7.36 -6.20
C ARG A 127 8.35 -6.65 -6.29
N VAL A 128 9.39 -7.33 -5.90
CA VAL A 128 10.77 -6.85 -6.01
C VAL A 128 11.48 -7.66 -7.09
N ASN A 129 12.33 -7.01 -7.86
CA ASN A 129 13.18 -7.72 -8.82
C ASN A 129 14.14 -8.64 -8.04
N PRO A 130 14.23 -9.95 -8.37
CA PRO A 130 15.10 -10.87 -7.65
C PRO A 130 16.58 -10.48 -7.62
N GLN A 131 17.04 -9.74 -8.63
CA GLN A 131 18.45 -9.35 -8.78
C GLN A 131 18.76 -7.94 -8.30
N ASP A 132 17.72 -7.10 -8.03
CA ASP A 132 17.90 -5.70 -7.63
C ASP A 132 16.84 -5.28 -6.63
N GLU A 133 17.21 -5.15 -5.39
CA GLU A 133 16.32 -4.74 -4.29
C GLU A 133 15.70 -3.35 -4.46
N ASN A 134 16.26 -2.49 -5.33
CA ASN A 134 15.74 -1.15 -5.59
C ASN A 134 14.76 -1.11 -6.77
N CYS A 135 14.66 -2.18 -7.55
CA CYS A 135 13.73 -2.30 -8.65
C CYS A 135 12.44 -2.97 -8.15
N VAL A 136 11.36 -2.19 -8.10
CA VAL A 136 10.09 -2.58 -7.45
C VAL A 136 8.92 -2.37 -8.41
N TYR A 137 7.98 -3.29 -8.37
CA TYR A 137 6.73 -3.23 -9.15
C TYR A 137 5.53 -3.19 -8.19
N ILE A 138 4.58 -2.32 -8.47
CA ILE A 138 3.26 -2.32 -7.82
C ILE A 138 2.19 -2.66 -8.85
N LEU A 139 1.24 -3.50 -8.40
CA LEU A 139 0.14 -3.98 -9.22
C LEU A 139 -1.17 -3.58 -8.54
N GLY A 140 -1.94 -2.80 -9.27
CA GLY A 140 -3.31 -2.44 -8.97
C GLY A 140 -4.15 -2.76 -10.20
N VAL A 141 -5.03 -1.84 -10.61
CA VAL A 141 -5.63 -1.90 -11.96
C VAL A 141 -4.54 -1.61 -13.01
N PRO A 142 -3.74 -0.53 -12.88
CA PRO A 142 -2.50 -0.39 -13.64
C PRO A 142 -1.35 -1.16 -13.00
N MET A 143 -0.26 -1.29 -13.72
CA MET A 143 1.02 -1.73 -13.20
C MET A 143 2.03 -0.57 -13.27
N ALA A 144 2.84 -0.43 -12.23
CA ALA A 144 3.88 0.59 -12.20
C ALA A 144 5.21 0.02 -11.72
N LYS A 145 6.30 0.61 -12.22
CA LYS A 145 7.68 0.25 -11.90
C LYS A 145 8.40 1.43 -11.27
N SER A 146 9.20 1.14 -10.26
CA SER A 146 10.21 2.02 -9.69
C SER A 146 11.59 1.38 -9.82
N ASN A 147 12.60 2.18 -10.17
CA ASN A 147 14.01 1.75 -10.19
C ASN A 147 14.83 2.43 -9.09
N ASN A 148 14.18 3.05 -8.12
CA ASN A 148 14.83 3.79 -7.04
C ASN A 148 14.17 3.54 -5.68
N ALA A 149 13.92 2.26 -5.39
CA ALA A 149 13.38 1.78 -4.12
C ALA A 149 11.99 2.36 -3.79
N GLY A 150 11.15 2.63 -4.79
CA GLY A 150 9.79 3.12 -4.57
C GLY A 150 9.65 4.63 -4.40
N LYS A 151 10.70 5.42 -4.64
CA LYS A 151 10.65 6.89 -4.54
C LYS A 151 9.87 7.52 -5.69
N THR A 152 10.11 7.06 -6.93
CA THR A 152 9.38 7.52 -8.12
C THR A 152 8.86 6.33 -8.91
N TRP A 153 7.74 6.55 -9.60
CA TRP A 153 7.00 5.51 -10.30
C TRP A 153 6.71 5.90 -11.74
N LYS A 154 6.76 4.93 -12.62
CA LYS A 154 6.31 5.06 -14.02
C LYS A 154 5.33 3.95 -14.32
N ASN A 155 4.31 4.25 -15.13
CA ASN A 155 3.46 3.19 -15.66
C ASN A 155 4.36 2.17 -16.38
N PHE A 156 4.10 0.92 -16.13
CA PHE A 156 4.71 -0.17 -16.88
C PHE A 156 3.81 -0.45 -18.06
N GLU A 157 4.27 -0.01 -19.21
CA GLU A 157 3.71 -0.39 -20.51
C GLU A 157 4.58 -1.52 -21.05
N PRO A 158 3.98 -2.66 -21.43
CA PRO A 158 4.72 -3.80 -21.96
C PRO A 158 5.36 -3.50 -23.31
#